data_5cb83bd53da3b247f315b1c03ccbe97d
#
_entry.id   5cb83bd53da3b247f315b1c03ccbe97d
#
_cell.length_a   1.000
_cell.length_b   1.000
_cell.length_c   1.000
_cell.angle_alpha   90.00
_cell.angle_beta   90.00
_cell.angle_gamma   90.00
#
_symmetry.space_group_name_H-M   'P 1'
#
loop_
_entity.id
_entity.type
_entity.pdbx_description
1 polymer ?
#
loop_
_entity_poly.entity_id
_entity_poly.type
_entity_poly.pdbx_seq_one_letter_code
_entity_poly.pdbx_strand_id
1 'polypeptide(L)'
;MPDLKFRIDAAERSLEASVHLPDGSLRPVELLPIVFSMTNAVVSLSESQAIEDGGTISCRAGCGACCRQLVPVSELEALHLAQVVAAMPPERRDRVIERFRDACERAAATLEPLNDVKDEAGVAELGKVADRYFDLGIPCPFLEDESCGIHPHRPAVCREYLVTSDPIHCARLDPLQIKRIPVPVKVSETLIYFRDGRGTPEPTAMPLIRALDWAAQHGNDPQPSIPSVELFQNFLNEFVGKDSIR
;
A
#
# COMPACT_ATOMS: atom_id res chain seq x y z
N MET A 1 -9.82 22.72 -14.03
CA MET A 1 -9.31 21.39 -13.58
C MET A 1 -9.02 20.56 -14.83
N PRO A 2 -7.76 20.23 -15.10
CA PRO A 2 -7.42 19.41 -16.27
C PRO A 2 -7.88 17.97 -16.08
N ASP A 3 -8.57 17.45 -17.09
CA ASP A 3 -8.89 16.03 -17.22
C ASP A 3 -7.76 15.34 -17.95
N LEU A 4 -7.11 14.41 -17.29
CA LEU A 4 -6.09 13.59 -17.90
C LEU A 4 -6.68 12.20 -18.18
N LYS A 5 -6.70 11.82 -19.45
CA LYS A 5 -7.13 10.49 -19.88
C LYS A 5 -5.91 9.62 -20.07
N PHE A 6 -5.99 8.41 -19.60
CA PHE A 6 -4.93 7.40 -19.78
C PHE A 6 -5.55 6.01 -19.91
N ARG A 7 -4.78 5.10 -20.46
CA ARG A 7 -5.18 3.72 -20.64
C ARG A 7 -4.17 2.81 -19.94
N ILE A 8 -4.68 1.87 -19.18
CA ILE A 8 -3.88 0.81 -18.57
C ILE A 8 -4.15 -0.47 -19.35
N ASP A 9 -3.15 -1.00 -20.02
CA ASP A 9 -3.26 -2.29 -20.69
C ASP A 9 -2.83 -3.41 -19.73
N ALA A 10 -3.73 -4.34 -19.46
CA ALA A 10 -3.56 -5.42 -18.51
C ALA A 10 -3.90 -6.75 -19.19
N ALA A 11 -2.86 -7.44 -19.67
CA ALA A 11 -2.99 -8.69 -20.43
C ALA A 11 -3.98 -8.55 -21.62
N GLU A 12 -5.15 -9.18 -21.56
CA GLU A 12 -6.15 -9.15 -22.63
C GLU A 12 -7.17 -7.99 -22.50
N ARG A 13 -7.07 -7.17 -21.45
CA ARG A 13 -8.00 -6.08 -21.17
C ARG A 13 -7.28 -4.75 -21.07
N SER A 14 -8.01 -3.70 -21.41
CA SER A 14 -7.55 -2.33 -21.18
C SER A 14 -8.58 -1.56 -20.34
N LEU A 15 -8.07 -0.76 -19.42
CA LEU A 15 -8.85 0.18 -18.65
C LEU A 15 -8.60 1.59 -19.19
N GLU A 16 -9.62 2.20 -19.76
CA GLU A 16 -9.61 3.63 -20.02
C GLU A 16 -10.07 4.35 -18.75
N ALA A 17 -9.25 5.23 -18.26
CA ALA A 17 -9.52 6.02 -17.06
C ALA A 17 -9.34 7.50 -17.34
N SER A 18 -10.11 8.31 -16.63
CA SER A 18 -9.89 9.76 -16.56
C SER A 18 -9.72 10.17 -15.11
N VAL A 19 -8.81 11.07 -14.88
CA VAL A 19 -8.58 11.65 -13.56
C VAL A 19 -8.72 13.17 -13.62
N HIS A 20 -9.46 13.72 -12.65
CA HIS A 20 -9.52 15.14 -12.42
C HIS A 20 -8.38 15.55 -11.49
N LEU A 21 -7.45 16.34 -11.99
CA LEU A 21 -6.36 16.85 -11.20
C LEU A 21 -6.72 18.25 -10.66
N PRO A 22 -6.33 18.58 -9.42
CA PRO A 22 -6.45 19.95 -8.92
C PRO A 22 -5.65 20.92 -9.78
N ASP A 23 -6.15 22.16 -9.90
CA ASP A 23 -5.36 23.23 -10.51
C ASP A 23 -4.16 23.59 -9.64
N GLY A 24 -3.05 23.97 -10.26
CA GLY A 24 -1.83 24.39 -9.57
C GLY A 24 -0.87 23.23 -9.28
N SER A 25 -0.16 23.36 -8.16
CA SER A 25 0.88 22.40 -7.76
C SER A 25 0.46 21.60 -6.54
N LEU A 26 0.93 20.36 -6.45
CA LEU A 26 0.71 19.43 -5.34
C LEU A 26 2.04 19.06 -4.69
N ARG A 27 2.00 18.80 -3.41
CA ARG A 27 3.03 17.99 -2.76
C ARG A 27 2.79 16.51 -3.09
N PRO A 28 3.84 15.67 -3.21
CA PRO A 28 3.68 14.26 -3.57
C PRO A 28 2.67 13.50 -2.72
N VAL A 29 2.60 13.73 -1.41
CA VAL A 29 1.62 13.07 -0.53
C VAL A 29 0.16 13.41 -0.89
N GLU A 30 -0.09 14.58 -1.48
CA GLU A 30 -1.42 15.03 -1.89
C GLU A 30 -1.92 14.32 -3.16
N LEU A 31 -1.04 13.59 -3.85
CA LEU A 31 -1.40 12.73 -4.98
C LEU A 31 -2.08 11.42 -4.54
N LEU A 32 -1.84 10.95 -3.31
CA LEU A 32 -2.30 9.63 -2.84
C LEU A 32 -3.80 9.37 -2.96
N PRO A 33 -4.72 10.31 -2.68
CA PRO A 33 -6.15 10.06 -2.90
C PRO A 33 -6.48 9.68 -4.34
N ILE A 34 -5.80 10.29 -5.32
CA ILE A 34 -5.94 9.99 -6.74
C ILE A 34 -5.38 8.61 -7.05
N VAL A 35 -4.17 8.32 -6.55
CA VAL A 35 -3.51 7.02 -6.68
C VAL A 35 -4.36 5.90 -6.07
N PHE A 36 -4.96 6.12 -4.92
CA PHE A 36 -5.87 5.15 -4.29
C PHE A 36 -7.15 4.91 -5.10
N SER A 37 -7.70 5.95 -5.70
CA SER A 37 -8.85 5.82 -6.61
C SER A 37 -8.49 4.97 -7.84
N MET A 38 -7.30 5.20 -8.41
CA MET A 38 -6.78 4.41 -9.50
C MET A 38 -6.52 2.95 -9.09
N THR A 39 -5.93 2.72 -7.91
CA THR A 39 -5.77 1.38 -7.34
C THR A 39 -7.11 0.65 -7.25
N ASN A 40 -8.13 1.32 -6.72
CA ASN A 40 -9.46 0.74 -6.61
C ASN A 40 -10.05 0.37 -8.00
N ALA A 41 -9.85 1.20 -9.02
CA ALA A 41 -10.32 0.90 -10.38
C ALA A 41 -9.64 -0.34 -10.96
N VAL A 42 -8.31 -0.46 -10.81
CA VAL A 42 -7.55 -1.64 -11.25
C VAL A 42 -7.99 -2.89 -10.50
N VAL A 43 -8.19 -2.78 -9.19
CA VAL A 43 -8.67 -3.88 -8.35
C VAL A 43 -10.07 -4.32 -8.75
N SER A 44 -11.00 -3.38 -8.98
CA SER A 44 -12.36 -3.70 -9.41
C SER A 44 -12.42 -4.41 -10.76
N LEU A 45 -11.48 -4.09 -11.68
CA LEU A 45 -11.35 -4.83 -12.94
C LEU A 45 -10.95 -6.29 -12.68
N SER A 46 -9.99 -6.51 -11.78
CA SER A 46 -9.54 -7.86 -11.40
C SER A 46 -10.64 -8.65 -10.66
N GLU A 47 -11.41 -7.98 -9.80
CA GLU A 47 -12.58 -8.59 -9.14
C GLU A 47 -13.63 -9.04 -10.15
N SER A 48 -13.96 -8.17 -11.11
CA SER A 48 -14.93 -8.49 -12.16
C SER A 48 -14.49 -9.70 -13.00
N GLN A 49 -13.21 -9.76 -13.36
CA GLN A 49 -12.66 -10.92 -14.07
C GLN A 49 -12.76 -12.19 -13.24
N ALA A 50 -12.37 -12.15 -11.97
CA ALA A 50 -12.41 -13.33 -11.11
C ALA A 50 -13.86 -13.85 -10.92
N ILE A 51 -14.85 -12.96 -10.89
CA ILE A 51 -16.28 -13.32 -10.80
C ILE A 51 -16.75 -13.94 -12.14
N GLU A 52 -16.38 -13.36 -13.28
CA GLU A 52 -16.71 -13.92 -14.60
C GLU A 52 -16.12 -15.33 -14.79
N ASP A 53 -14.92 -15.58 -14.23
CA ASP A 53 -14.26 -16.89 -14.23
C ASP A 53 -14.88 -17.87 -13.22
N GLY A 54 -16.01 -17.50 -12.59
CA GLY A 54 -16.76 -18.34 -11.64
C GLY A 54 -16.23 -18.30 -10.20
N GLY A 55 -15.28 -17.40 -9.88
CA GLY A 55 -14.78 -17.19 -8.53
C GLY A 55 -15.74 -16.38 -7.66
N THR A 56 -15.56 -16.47 -6.35
CA THR A 56 -16.26 -15.63 -5.38
C THR A 56 -15.24 -14.92 -4.51
N ILE A 57 -15.35 -13.59 -4.43
CA ILE A 57 -14.44 -12.79 -3.60
C ILE A 57 -14.73 -13.06 -2.12
N SER A 58 -13.75 -13.57 -1.41
CA SER A 58 -13.89 -13.90 0.02
C SER A 58 -13.60 -12.72 0.94
N CYS A 59 -12.88 -11.72 0.43
CA CYS A 59 -12.57 -10.49 1.17
C CYS A 59 -13.82 -9.63 1.33
N ARG A 60 -14.12 -9.23 2.58
CA ARG A 60 -15.30 -8.41 2.93
C ARG A 60 -15.03 -7.58 4.18
N ALA A 61 -15.90 -6.64 4.47
CA ALA A 61 -15.89 -5.94 5.76
C ALA A 61 -15.95 -6.94 6.91
N GLY A 62 -15.14 -6.73 7.94
CA GLY A 62 -15.01 -7.67 9.06
C GLY A 62 -14.05 -8.85 8.82
N CYS A 63 -13.30 -8.85 7.70
CA CYS A 63 -12.28 -9.85 7.45
C CYS A 63 -10.89 -9.27 7.76
N GLY A 64 -10.38 -9.52 8.96
CA GLY A 64 -9.03 -9.13 9.40
C GLY A 64 -7.96 -10.20 9.22
N ALA A 65 -8.22 -11.28 8.48
CA ALA A 65 -7.33 -12.44 8.37
C ALA A 65 -5.92 -12.08 7.89
N CYS A 66 -5.79 -11.19 6.88
CA CYS A 66 -4.49 -10.74 6.37
C CYS A 66 -3.84 -9.62 7.21
N CYS A 67 -4.56 -9.04 8.19
CA CYS A 67 -4.07 -7.93 9.00
C CYS A 67 -3.03 -8.32 10.05
N ARG A 68 -2.42 -9.50 9.94
CA ARG A 68 -1.29 -9.96 10.76
C ARG A 68 -0.05 -10.22 9.91
N GLN A 69 -0.13 -9.95 8.61
CA GLN A 69 0.99 -10.04 7.69
C GLN A 69 1.86 -8.78 7.75
N LEU A 70 3.14 -8.93 7.39
CA LEU A 70 4.03 -7.79 7.21
C LEU A 70 3.58 -6.98 6.00
N VAL A 71 3.14 -5.75 6.23
CA VAL A 71 2.63 -4.85 5.19
C VAL A 71 3.72 -3.86 4.80
N PRO A 72 4.28 -3.92 3.58
CA PRO A 72 5.19 -2.89 3.09
C PRO A 72 4.40 -1.63 2.71
N VAL A 73 4.92 -0.46 3.07
CA VAL A 73 4.39 0.85 2.67
C VAL A 73 5.51 1.73 2.15
N SER A 74 5.17 2.62 1.22
CA SER A 74 6.06 3.67 0.73
C SER A 74 6.17 4.83 1.73
N GLU A 75 7.16 5.69 1.55
CA GLU A 75 7.31 6.92 2.34
C GLU A 75 6.08 7.83 2.25
N LEU A 76 5.49 7.96 1.06
CA LEU A 76 4.28 8.76 0.87
C LEU A 76 3.10 8.18 1.65
N GLU A 77 2.95 6.87 1.63
CA GLU A 77 1.92 6.20 2.43
C GLU A 77 2.18 6.34 3.93
N ALA A 78 3.43 6.32 4.38
CA ALA A 78 3.78 6.57 5.78
C ALA A 78 3.38 7.98 6.23
N LEU A 79 3.68 9.01 5.42
CA LEU A 79 3.23 10.38 5.67
C LEU A 79 1.71 10.50 5.70
N HIS A 80 1.02 9.87 4.75
CA HIS A 80 -0.44 9.85 4.72
C HIS A 80 -1.05 9.17 5.96
N LEU A 81 -0.51 8.02 6.36
CA LEU A 81 -0.97 7.31 7.56
C LEU A 81 -0.78 8.16 8.82
N ALA A 82 0.33 8.89 8.93
CA ALA A 82 0.54 9.82 10.04
C ALA A 82 -0.51 10.94 10.05
N GLN A 83 -0.87 11.49 8.88
CA GLN A 83 -1.95 12.49 8.76
C GLN A 83 -3.31 11.90 9.16
N VAL A 84 -3.61 10.67 8.72
CA VAL A 84 -4.84 9.97 9.10
C VAL A 84 -4.92 9.79 10.61
N VAL A 85 -3.83 9.36 11.25
CA VAL A 85 -3.77 9.19 12.71
C VAL A 85 -3.92 10.54 13.42
N ALA A 86 -3.25 11.59 12.94
CA ALA A 86 -3.34 12.93 13.54
C ALA A 86 -4.77 13.51 13.48
N ALA A 87 -5.54 13.15 12.45
CA ALA A 87 -6.94 13.58 12.29
C ALA A 87 -7.94 12.78 13.13
N MET A 88 -7.53 11.71 13.80
CA MET A 88 -8.42 10.90 14.66
C MET A 88 -8.83 11.67 15.93
N PRO A 89 -10.01 11.35 16.50
CA PRO A 89 -10.35 11.80 17.84
C PRO A 89 -9.26 11.41 18.85
N PRO A 90 -8.96 12.27 19.85
CA PRO A 90 -7.79 12.10 20.73
C PRO A 90 -7.67 10.70 21.34
N GLU A 91 -8.74 10.18 21.93
CA GLU A 91 -8.72 8.86 22.58
C GLU A 91 -8.43 7.70 21.58
N ARG A 92 -8.97 7.78 20.35
CA ARG A 92 -8.70 6.77 19.32
C ARG A 92 -7.27 6.88 18.81
N ARG A 93 -6.81 8.11 18.59
CA ARG A 93 -5.43 8.40 18.17
C ARG A 93 -4.43 7.81 19.15
N ASP A 94 -4.61 8.08 20.45
CA ASP A 94 -3.71 7.63 21.49
C ASP A 94 -3.64 6.10 21.56
N ARG A 95 -4.79 5.41 21.45
CA ARG A 95 -4.83 3.94 21.35
C ARG A 95 -4.12 3.40 20.11
N VAL A 96 -4.28 4.05 18.96
CA VAL A 96 -3.61 3.63 17.73
C VAL A 96 -2.10 3.82 17.85
N ILE A 97 -1.63 4.95 18.37
CA ILE A 97 -0.20 5.21 18.62
C ILE A 97 0.39 4.16 19.56
N GLU A 98 -0.33 3.80 20.62
CA GLU A 98 0.11 2.77 21.56
C GLU A 98 0.27 1.40 20.89
N ARG A 99 -0.70 1.01 20.01
CA ARG A 99 -0.61 -0.22 19.21
C ARG A 99 0.58 -0.21 18.25
N PHE A 100 0.92 0.93 17.65
CA PHE A 100 2.12 1.07 16.82
C PHE A 100 3.38 0.81 17.63
N ARG A 101 3.48 1.40 18.83
CA ARG A 101 4.63 1.22 19.73
C ARG A 101 4.77 -0.23 20.17
N ASP A 102 3.68 -0.85 20.67
CA ASP A 102 3.68 -2.28 21.03
C ASP A 102 4.11 -3.17 19.87
N ALA A 103 3.57 -2.92 18.67
CA ALA A 103 3.92 -3.69 17.48
C ALA A 103 5.41 -3.55 17.12
N CYS A 104 5.97 -2.33 17.19
CA CYS A 104 7.39 -2.09 16.95
C CYS A 104 8.27 -2.79 17.99
N GLU A 105 7.94 -2.69 19.28
CA GLU A 105 8.68 -3.31 20.36
C GLU A 105 8.70 -4.84 20.22
N ARG A 106 7.55 -5.45 19.97
CA ARG A 106 7.42 -6.91 19.80
C ARG A 106 8.11 -7.43 18.55
N ALA A 107 8.14 -6.65 17.47
CA ALA A 107 8.75 -7.03 16.21
C ALA A 107 10.23 -6.65 16.08
N ALA A 108 10.81 -5.92 17.03
CA ALA A 108 12.12 -5.29 16.90
C ALA A 108 13.22 -6.25 16.39
N ALA A 109 13.41 -7.38 17.08
CA ALA A 109 14.42 -8.37 16.72
C ALA A 109 14.14 -9.05 15.35
N THR A 110 12.85 -9.25 15.02
CA THR A 110 12.47 -9.88 13.74
C THR A 110 12.71 -8.94 12.56
N LEU A 111 12.54 -7.63 12.77
CA LEU A 111 12.70 -6.62 11.72
C LEU A 111 14.11 -6.02 11.62
N GLU A 112 15.04 -6.42 12.50
CA GLU A 112 16.43 -5.96 12.46
C GLU A 112 17.09 -6.17 11.09
N PRO A 113 16.95 -7.35 10.42
CA PRO A 113 17.55 -7.57 9.10
C PRO A 113 17.08 -6.61 8.01
N LEU A 114 15.92 -5.96 8.17
CA LEU A 114 15.40 -5.01 7.20
C LEU A 114 16.08 -3.63 7.26
N ASN A 115 16.92 -3.36 8.26
CA ASN A 115 17.64 -2.10 8.38
C ASN A 115 18.76 -1.96 7.35
N ASP A 116 19.25 -3.09 6.80
CA ASP A 116 20.43 -3.16 5.94
C ASP A 116 20.15 -3.80 4.56
N VAL A 117 18.89 -3.88 4.15
CA VAL A 117 18.50 -4.42 2.81
C VAL A 117 18.96 -3.47 1.72
N LYS A 118 20.03 -3.85 0.99
CA LYS A 118 20.63 -3.03 -0.09
C LYS A 118 20.78 -3.76 -1.41
N ASP A 119 20.48 -5.06 -1.48
CA ASP A 119 20.72 -5.90 -2.64
C ASP A 119 19.70 -7.03 -2.81
N GLU A 120 19.86 -7.84 -3.86
CA GLU A 120 19.00 -9.00 -4.14
C GLU A 120 18.99 -10.04 -3.02
N ALA A 121 20.10 -10.20 -2.28
CA ALA A 121 20.17 -11.10 -1.13
C ALA A 121 19.25 -10.61 0.00
N GLY A 122 19.18 -9.30 0.20
CA GLY A 122 18.24 -8.68 1.12
C GLY A 122 16.78 -8.89 0.73
N VAL A 123 16.47 -8.87 -0.57
CA VAL A 123 15.09 -9.18 -1.06
C VAL A 123 14.69 -10.63 -0.71
N ALA A 124 15.60 -11.60 -0.84
CA ALA A 124 15.34 -12.99 -0.44
C ALA A 124 15.10 -13.10 1.08
N GLU A 125 15.80 -12.29 1.89
CA GLU A 125 15.59 -12.25 3.35
C GLU A 125 14.23 -11.65 3.73
N LEU A 126 13.66 -10.73 2.92
CA LEU A 126 12.33 -10.15 3.15
C LEU A 126 11.25 -11.23 3.31
N GLY A 127 11.27 -12.29 2.49
CA GLY A 127 10.32 -13.39 2.61
C GLY A 127 10.41 -14.08 3.96
N LYS A 128 11.63 -14.41 4.41
CA LYS A 128 11.85 -15.05 5.71
C LYS A 128 11.48 -14.15 6.89
N VAL A 129 11.71 -12.84 6.75
CA VAL A 129 11.29 -11.85 7.76
C VAL A 129 9.77 -11.79 7.82
N ALA A 130 9.08 -11.82 6.68
CA ALA A 130 7.63 -11.80 6.62
C ALA A 130 7.00 -13.03 7.31
N ASP A 131 7.57 -14.23 7.09
CA ASP A 131 7.12 -15.46 7.75
C ASP A 131 7.34 -15.37 9.27
N ARG A 132 8.54 -14.99 9.73
CA ARG A 132 8.83 -14.79 11.16
C ARG A 132 7.95 -13.72 11.80
N TYR A 133 7.66 -12.63 11.08
CA TYR A 133 6.77 -11.60 11.57
C TYR A 133 5.34 -12.13 11.75
N PHE A 134 4.86 -12.91 10.79
CA PHE A 134 3.54 -13.54 10.87
C PHE A 134 3.41 -14.45 12.11
N ASP A 135 4.45 -15.23 12.43
CA ASP A 135 4.49 -16.11 13.60
C ASP A 135 4.39 -15.36 14.94
N LEU A 136 4.74 -14.05 14.96
CA LEU A 136 4.54 -13.22 16.16
C LEU A 136 3.06 -12.92 16.45
N GLY A 137 2.17 -13.13 15.48
CA GLY A 137 0.74 -12.89 15.62
C GLY A 137 0.38 -11.43 15.93
N ILE A 138 1.24 -10.48 15.55
CA ILE A 138 1.04 -9.04 15.81
C ILE A 138 -0.06 -8.53 14.90
N PRO A 139 -1.20 -8.02 15.42
CA PRO A 139 -2.22 -7.43 14.60
C PRO A 139 -1.76 -6.07 14.06
N CYS A 140 -2.22 -5.73 12.85
CA CYS A 140 -2.06 -4.38 12.32
C CYS A 140 -2.59 -3.35 13.34
N PRO A 141 -1.88 -2.25 13.61
CA PRO A 141 -2.32 -1.23 14.58
C PRO A 141 -3.70 -0.63 14.27
N PHE A 142 -4.16 -0.71 13.02
CA PHE A 142 -5.46 -0.25 12.59
C PHE A 142 -6.56 -1.32 12.61
N LEU A 143 -6.25 -2.53 13.07
CA LEU A 143 -7.25 -3.59 13.19
C LEU A 143 -8.14 -3.34 14.40
N GLU A 144 -9.44 -3.19 14.18
CA GLU A 144 -10.48 -2.99 15.19
C GLU A 144 -11.62 -3.97 14.91
N ASP A 145 -11.92 -4.86 15.85
CA ASP A 145 -12.99 -5.87 15.74
C ASP A 145 -12.94 -6.65 14.40
N GLU A 146 -11.76 -7.16 14.06
CA GLU A 146 -11.46 -7.85 12.80
C GLU A 146 -11.77 -7.03 11.52
N SER A 147 -11.87 -5.72 11.66
CA SER A 147 -12.07 -4.77 10.56
C SER A 147 -10.95 -3.75 10.49
N CYS A 148 -10.64 -3.28 9.28
CA CYS A 148 -9.69 -2.20 9.09
C CYS A 148 -10.33 -0.86 9.50
N GLY A 149 -9.88 -0.28 10.62
CA GLY A 149 -10.37 0.99 11.14
C GLY A 149 -10.07 2.21 10.25
N ILE A 150 -9.18 2.04 9.26
CA ILE A 150 -8.84 3.06 8.25
C ILE A 150 -9.15 2.59 6.82
N HIS A 151 -10.17 1.76 6.61
CA HIS A 151 -10.43 1.11 5.33
C HIS A 151 -10.37 2.05 4.10
N PRO A 152 -10.92 3.28 4.12
CA PRO A 152 -10.79 4.23 3.00
C PRO A 152 -9.35 4.69 2.74
N HIS A 153 -8.50 4.64 3.76
CA HIS A 153 -7.10 5.11 3.75
C HIS A 153 -6.07 3.98 3.78
N ARG A 154 -6.52 2.73 3.61
CA ARG A 154 -5.61 1.57 3.64
C ARG A 154 -4.57 1.67 2.52
N PRO A 155 -3.33 1.22 2.75
CA PRO A 155 -2.28 1.22 1.74
C PRO A 155 -2.67 0.50 0.45
N ALA A 156 -2.00 0.84 -0.65
CA ALA A 156 -2.26 0.25 -1.96
C ALA A 156 -2.11 -1.28 -1.92
N VAL A 157 -1.06 -1.81 -1.29
CA VAL A 157 -0.86 -3.26 -1.14
C VAL A 157 -2.01 -3.96 -0.43
N CYS A 158 -2.65 -3.30 0.56
CA CYS A 158 -3.82 -3.83 1.25
C CYS A 158 -5.08 -3.81 0.39
N ARG A 159 -5.16 -2.92 -0.62
CA ARG A 159 -6.24 -2.87 -1.61
C ARG A 159 -6.08 -3.98 -2.64
N GLU A 160 -4.85 -4.26 -3.04
CA GLU A 160 -4.46 -5.24 -4.06
C GLU A 160 -4.51 -6.69 -3.55
N TYR A 161 -4.53 -6.89 -2.23
CA TYR A 161 -4.57 -8.22 -1.64
C TYR A 161 -5.99 -8.75 -1.54
N LEU A 162 -6.42 -9.46 -2.57
CA LEU A 162 -7.74 -10.08 -2.66
C LEU A 162 -7.62 -11.57 -2.93
N VAL A 163 -8.53 -12.37 -2.35
CA VAL A 163 -8.53 -13.82 -2.48
C VAL A 163 -9.94 -14.35 -2.78
N THR A 164 -9.97 -15.48 -3.51
CA THR A 164 -11.17 -16.30 -3.71
C THR A 164 -11.21 -17.53 -2.82
N SER A 165 -10.10 -17.85 -2.13
CA SER A 165 -10.04 -18.93 -1.15
C SER A 165 -10.66 -18.54 0.20
N ASP A 166 -10.93 -19.53 1.05
CA ASP A 166 -11.40 -19.28 2.42
C ASP A 166 -10.40 -18.40 3.19
N PRO A 167 -10.85 -17.34 3.89
CA PRO A 167 -9.98 -16.48 4.70
C PRO A 167 -9.17 -17.21 5.78
N ILE A 168 -9.56 -18.40 6.18
CA ILE A 168 -8.79 -19.23 7.13
C ILE A 168 -7.38 -19.52 6.62
N HIS A 169 -7.19 -19.62 5.29
CA HIS A 169 -5.88 -19.83 4.70
C HIS A 169 -5.00 -18.58 4.83
N CYS A 170 -5.58 -17.39 4.72
CA CYS A 170 -4.87 -16.13 5.00
C CYS A 170 -4.49 -16.01 6.48
N ALA A 171 -5.36 -16.46 7.38
CA ALA A 171 -5.11 -16.46 8.83
C ALA A 171 -4.05 -17.47 9.28
N ARG A 172 -3.71 -18.44 8.45
CA ARG A 172 -2.66 -19.45 8.68
C ARG A 172 -1.42 -19.24 7.82
N LEU A 173 -1.46 -18.24 6.93
CA LEU A 173 -0.44 -17.99 5.89
C LEU A 173 -0.10 -19.27 5.10
N ASP A 174 -1.14 -20.00 4.64
CA ASP A 174 -0.98 -21.22 3.86
C ASP A 174 -0.85 -20.90 2.36
N PRO A 175 0.40 -20.82 1.83
CA PRO A 175 0.63 -20.35 0.47
C PRO A 175 0.09 -21.30 -0.60
N LEU A 176 -0.13 -22.58 -0.27
CA LEU A 176 -0.65 -23.58 -1.20
C LEU A 176 -2.18 -23.49 -1.34
N GLN A 177 -2.86 -22.92 -0.36
CA GLN A 177 -4.31 -22.82 -0.33
C GLN A 177 -4.82 -21.39 -0.61
N ILE A 178 -3.97 -20.37 -0.46
CA ILE A 178 -4.34 -18.99 -0.74
C ILE A 178 -4.45 -18.80 -2.25
N LYS A 179 -5.68 -18.55 -2.74
CA LYS A 179 -5.95 -18.22 -4.13
C LYS A 179 -6.09 -16.71 -4.28
N ARG A 180 -4.96 -16.06 -4.57
CA ARG A 180 -4.94 -14.61 -4.82
C ARG A 180 -5.54 -14.29 -6.19
N ILE A 181 -6.27 -13.19 -6.28
CA ILE A 181 -6.69 -12.62 -7.56
C ILE A 181 -5.46 -11.94 -8.17
N PRO A 182 -5.11 -12.25 -9.42
CA PRO A 182 -4.03 -11.54 -10.10
C PRO A 182 -4.44 -10.09 -10.36
N VAL A 183 -3.64 -9.16 -9.86
CA VAL A 183 -3.76 -7.74 -10.17
C VAL A 183 -2.70 -7.43 -11.23
N PRO A 184 -3.11 -7.02 -12.44
CA PRO A 184 -2.22 -6.94 -13.61
C PRO A 184 -1.14 -5.87 -13.45
N VAL A 185 -1.45 -4.82 -12.70
CA VAL A 185 -0.51 -3.74 -12.40
C VAL A 185 -0.58 -3.44 -10.91
N LYS A 186 0.59 -3.45 -10.25
CA LYS A 186 0.69 -3.19 -8.83
C LYS A 186 1.09 -1.75 -8.55
N VAL A 187 0.09 -0.97 -8.16
CA VAL A 187 0.27 0.43 -7.74
C VAL A 187 1.15 0.53 -6.50
N SER A 188 1.06 -0.46 -5.60
CA SER A 188 1.90 -0.54 -4.39
C SER A 188 3.39 -0.60 -4.72
N GLU A 189 3.78 -1.37 -5.74
CA GLU A 189 5.17 -1.43 -6.19
C GLU A 189 5.59 -0.09 -6.80
N THR A 190 4.73 0.51 -7.63
CA THR A 190 5.00 1.85 -8.19
C THR A 190 5.24 2.90 -7.12
N LEU A 191 4.45 2.91 -6.05
CA LEU A 191 4.63 3.87 -4.94
C LEU A 191 5.98 3.71 -4.24
N ILE A 192 6.53 2.50 -4.17
CA ILE A 192 7.85 2.24 -3.59
C ILE A 192 8.97 2.79 -4.48
N TYR A 193 8.80 2.73 -5.79
CA TYR A 193 9.80 3.23 -6.75
C TYR A 193 9.57 4.68 -7.17
N PHE A 194 8.43 5.26 -6.82
CA PHE A 194 8.05 6.59 -7.27
C PHE A 194 8.98 7.67 -6.71
N ARG A 195 9.64 8.37 -7.63
CA ARG A 195 10.53 9.48 -7.32
C ARG A 195 9.72 10.78 -7.24
N ASP A 196 9.51 11.22 -6.04
CA ASP A 196 8.70 12.41 -5.75
C ASP A 196 9.46 13.74 -5.84
N GLY A 197 10.64 13.74 -6.46
CA GLY A 197 11.50 14.91 -6.60
C GLY A 197 12.39 15.21 -5.40
N ARG A 198 12.34 14.42 -4.31
CA ARG A 198 13.22 14.59 -3.14
C ARG A 198 14.64 14.06 -3.35
N GLY A 199 14.90 13.45 -4.49
CA GLY A 199 16.26 13.02 -4.88
C GLY A 199 16.78 11.76 -4.17
N THR A 200 15.94 10.99 -3.49
CA THR A 200 16.34 9.68 -2.95
C THR A 200 16.49 8.68 -4.09
N PRO A 201 17.71 8.12 -4.31
CA PRO A 201 17.96 7.30 -5.49
C PRO A 201 17.47 5.86 -5.37
N GLU A 202 17.07 5.42 -4.18
CA GLU A 202 16.73 4.02 -3.90
C GLU A 202 15.25 3.84 -3.61
N PRO A 203 14.67 2.69 -4.01
CA PRO A 203 13.29 2.36 -3.65
C PRO A 203 13.19 2.21 -2.13
N THR A 204 12.23 2.90 -1.53
CA THR A 204 12.04 2.87 -0.08
C THR A 204 10.71 2.25 0.27
N ALA A 205 10.78 1.06 0.85
CA ALA A 205 9.67 0.42 1.50
C ALA A 205 9.99 0.19 2.98
N MET A 206 9.01 0.39 3.83
CA MET A 206 9.13 0.09 5.25
C MET A 206 7.94 -0.74 5.74
N PRO A 207 8.09 -1.53 6.81
CA PRO A 207 6.96 -2.13 7.48
C PRO A 207 5.97 -1.06 7.96
N LEU A 208 4.68 -1.26 7.72
CA LEU A 208 3.61 -0.34 8.11
C LEU A 208 3.73 0.07 9.59
N ILE A 209 4.10 -0.85 10.48
CA ILE A 209 4.24 -0.57 11.91
C ILE A 209 5.33 0.46 12.22
N ARG A 210 6.29 0.70 11.32
CA ARG A 210 7.33 1.75 11.44
C ARG A 210 6.91 3.09 10.83
N ALA A 211 5.75 3.15 10.17
CA ALA A 211 5.33 4.33 9.39
C ALA A 211 5.22 5.60 10.24
N LEU A 212 4.71 5.51 11.47
CA LEU A 212 4.57 6.69 12.34
C LEU A 212 5.91 7.20 12.85
N ASP A 213 6.83 6.29 13.23
CA ASP A 213 8.17 6.67 13.68
C ASP A 213 8.97 7.31 12.56
N TRP A 214 8.88 6.74 11.35
CA TRP A 214 9.51 7.31 10.17
C TRP A 214 8.92 8.69 9.85
N ALA A 215 7.60 8.83 9.84
CA ALA A 215 6.93 10.10 9.57
C ALA A 215 7.23 11.17 10.64
N ALA A 216 7.44 10.78 11.90
CA ALA A 216 7.84 11.70 12.97
C ALA A 216 9.24 12.29 12.72
N GLN A 217 10.14 11.51 12.10
CA GLN A 217 11.50 11.94 11.77
C GLN A 217 11.57 12.75 10.48
N HIS A 218 10.76 12.43 9.47
CA HIS A 218 10.87 12.96 8.11
C HIS A 218 9.67 13.82 7.69
N GLY A 219 8.61 13.89 8.49
CA GLY A 219 7.36 14.59 8.14
C GLY A 219 7.51 16.12 7.97
N ASN A 220 8.58 16.69 8.53
CA ASN A 220 8.93 18.11 8.37
C ASN A 220 9.96 18.36 7.26
N ASP A 221 10.43 17.31 6.58
CA ASP A 221 11.35 17.47 5.46
C ASP A 221 10.66 18.26 4.33
N PRO A 222 11.37 19.17 3.66
CA PRO A 222 10.81 19.93 2.56
C PRO A 222 10.30 19.01 1.45
N GLN A 223 9.03 19.14 1.13
CA GLN A 223 8.47 18.43 -0.03
C GLN A 223 8.39 19.41 -1.21
N PRO A 224 8.78 18.98 -2.42
CA PRO A 224 8.65 19.81 -3.60
C PRO A 224 7.16 20.10 -3.87
N SER A 225 6.88 21.27 -4.40
CA SER A 225 5.57 21.62 -4.94
C SER A 225 5.66 21.54 -6.47
N ILE A 226 5.04 20.51 -7.03
CA ILE A 226 5.16 20.14 -8.46
C ILE A 226 3.80 20.39 -9.13
N PRO A 227 3.74 20.94 -10.36
CA PRO A 227 2.48 21.05 -11.10
C PRO A 227 1.73 19.72 -11.12
N SER A 228 0.43 19.73 -10.81
CA SER A 228 -0.36 18.51 -10.60
C SER A 228 -0.31 17.54 -11.77
N VAL A 229 -0.35 18.07 -13.00
CA VAL A 229 -0.25 17.29 -14.24
C VAL A 229 1.13 16.63 -14.36
N GLU A 230 2.19 17.38 -14.12
CA GLU A 230 3.57 16.88 -14.17
C GLU A 230 3.80 15.79 -13.12
N LEU A 231 3.36 16.04 -11.88
CA LEU A 231 3.50 15.08 -10.79
C LEU A 231 2.79 13.75 -11.11
N PHE A 232 1.56 13.84 -11.64
CA PHE A 232 0.80 12.66 -12.02
C PHE A 232 1.41 11.94 -13.23
N GLN A 233 1.91 12.67 -14.22
CA GLN A 233 2.63 12.09 -15.36
C GLN A 233 3.90 11.36 -14.91
N ASN A 234 4.68 11.96 -14.00
CA ASN A 234 5.84 11.30 -13.41
C ASN A 234 5.45 10.00 -12.71
N PHE A 235 4.35 10.01 -11.95
CA PHE A 235 3.81 8.80 -11.33
C PHE A 235 3.40 7.76 -12.38
N LEU A 236 2.69 8.15 -13.44
CA LEU A 236 2.31 7.24 -14.50
C LEU A 236 3.53 6.63 -15.22
N ASN A 237 4.59 7.39 -15.42
CA ASN A 237 5.81 6.89 -16.06
C ASN A 237 6.49 5.78 -15.25
N GLU A 238 6.41 5.84 -13.91
CA GLU A 238 6.88 4.75 -13.04
C GLU A 238 5.87 3.59 -13.00
N PHE A 239 4.58 3.89 -13.00
CA PHE A 239 3.49 2.92 -12.95
C PHE A 239 3.51 1.97 -14.15
N VAL A 240 3.98 2.47 -15.27
CA VAL A 240 3.83 1.78 -16.54
C VAL A 240 4.99 0.90 -16.87
N GLY A 241 5.92 0.71 -15.99
CA GLY A 241 7.00 -0.24 -16.23
C GLY A 241 7.27 -0.43 -17.73
N LYS A 242 7.65 0.65 -18.39
CA LYS A 242 8.18 0.80 -19.76
C LYS A 242 7.33 0.36 -20.97
N ASP A 243 6.30 -0.49 -20.86
CA ASP A 243 5.63 -1.04 -22.06
C ASP A 243 4.08 -0.99 -22.08
N SER A 244 3.41 -0.46 -21.07
CA SER A 244 1.96 -0.68 -20.88
C SER A 244 1.05 0.56 -20.88
N ILE A 245 1.54 1.79 -21.09
CA ILE A 245 0.68 2.99 -21.29
C ILE A 245 0.96 3.67 -22.61
N ARG A 246 -0.12 3.94 -23.33
CA ARG A 246 -0.15 4.76 -24.55
C ARG A 246 -1.18 5.86 -24.40
#